data_bdbcf6fec6d2d477c2deba49de4ff9b1
#
_entry.id   bdbcf6fec6d2d477c2deba49de4ff9b1
#
_cell.length_a   1.000
_cell.length_b   1.000
_cell.length_c   1.000
_cell.angle_alpha   90.00
_cell.angle_beta   90.00
_cell.angle_gamma   90.00
#
_symmetry.space_group_name_H-M   'P 1'
#
loop_
_entity.id
_entity.type
_entity.pdbx_description
1 polymer ?
#
loop_
_entity_poly.entity_id
_entity_poly.type
_entity_poly.pdbx_seq_one_letter_code
_entity_poly.pdbx_strand_id
1 'polypeptide(L)'
;MKRPNILILFTDMQRADTIESWGNPIIKTPNLNNLVKEGTSFLKCYTPSPVCVSARCSLHYGLYPSRTKCYDNGPMKPDEEDSYVHQLNKAGYYTHSIGKCHFTPNPYELRGFHTREIQEEISQDPKKDDYLNDLFKSGYSHITDPHGVRGEMYYIPQVSQMPSELHPTNWVGERSTEFIKKMELKHTSWMLFSSFIHPHPPFALPAPWHKIYRSPDMPLPNVPQNTDTLLTSINKKQNRYKYRDQGLDNNLIKLIKAYYYGCISYVDFQIGKIIKTLKDTNQLDNTVVIFTSDHGEHLGDYNSFGKRSMHSTSSRIPLIVRFPGVFPNNIRITNPTSLIDIAKTCLNLGKIKSDDNLYEGEDLLEIAKGNSKRITVFSQWNR
;
A
#
# COMPACT_ATOMS: atom_id res chain seq x y z
N MET A 1 -4.28 18.55 -24.76
CA MET A 1 -4.69 17.27 -24.16
C MET A 1 -5.20 17.54 -22.76
N LYS A 2 -6.31 16.93 -22.36
CA LYS A 2 -6.85 16.97 -20.99
C LYS A 2 -5.81 16.36 -20.03
N ARG A 3 -5.66 16.92 -18.83
CA ARG A 3 -4.81 16.31 -17.79
C ARG A 3 -5.38 14.94 -17.41
N PRO A 4 -4.55 13.90 -17.24
CA PRO A 4 -5.04 12.59 -16.87
C PRO A 4 -5.59 12.59 -15.44
N ASN A 5 -6.47 11.65 -15.13
CA ASN A 5 -6.78 11.29 -13.76
C ASN A 5 -5.61 10.48 -13.17
N ILE A 6 -5.48 10.47 -11.86
CA ILE A 6 -4.45 9.74 -11.15
C ILE A 6 -5.12 8.83 -10.11
N LEU A 7 -4.92 7.53 -10.24
CA LEU A 7 -5.36 6.53 -9.26
C LEU A 7 -4.13 5.87 -8.65
N ILE A 8 -3.97 6.00 -7.34
CA ILE A 8 -2.97 5.28 -6.56
C ILE A 8 -3.68 4.18 -5.77
N LEU A 9 -3.44 2.92 -6.13
CA LEU A 9 -3.87 1.73 -5.42
C LEU A 9 -2.75 1.34 -4.45
N PHE A 10 -3.00 1.48 -3.17
CA PHE A 10 -1.99 1.38 -2.14
C PHE A 10 -2.32 0.29 -1.14
N THR A 11 -1.35 -0.56 -0.82
CA THR A 11 -1.48 -1.59 0.22
C THR A 11 -0.54 -1.30 1.38
N ASP A 12 -0.82 -1.86 2.55
CA ASP A 12 0.07 -1.79 3.71
C ASP A 12 0.77 -3.14 3.89
N MET A 13 2.09 -3.12 3.96
CA MET A 13 2.89 -4.31 4.29
C MET A 13 2.92 -5.39 3.20
N GLN A 14 2.76 -5.03 1.90
CA GLN A 14 2.81 -6.00 0.82
C GLN A 14 4.23 -6.20 0.29
N ARG A 15 4.70 -7.45 0.28
CA ARG A 15 5.98 -7.87 -0.28
C ARG A 15 5.99 -7.78 -1.81
N ALA A 16 7.13 -7.42 -2.37
CA ALA A 16 7.30 -7.37 -3.83
C ALA A 16 7.18 -8.74 -4.52
N ASP A 17 7.45 -9.85 -3.82
CA ASP A 17 7.39 -11.21 -4.36
C ASP A 17 5.99 -11.84 -4.30
N THR A 18 4.94 -11.04 -4.09
CA THR A 18 3.56 -11.49 -3.97
C THR A 18 2.68 -11.12 -5.17
N ILE A 19 3.26 -11.07 -6.35
CA ILE A 19 2.55 -10.93 -7.63
C ILE A 19 2.80 -12.18 -8.47
N GLU A 20 1.72 -12.86 -8.91
CA GLU A 20 1.79 -14.12 -9.65
C GLU A 20 2.63 -13.98 -10.92
N SER A 21 2.39 -12.97 -11.75
CA SER A 21 3.13 -12.73 -12.99
C SER A 21 4.60 -12.31 -12.79
N TRP A 22 5.02 -12.01 -11.56
CA TRP A 22 6.43 -11.79 -11.23
C TRP A 22 7.16 -13.07 -10.78
N GLY A 23 6.47 -14.21 -10.86
CA GLY A 23 7.06 -15.52 -10.62
C GLY A 23 6.66 -16.19 -9.30
N ASN A 24 5.66 -15.67 -8.59
CA ASN A 24 5.11 -16.38 -7.43
C ASN A 24 4.18 -17.50 -7.91
N PRO A 25 4.50 -18.78 -7.65
CA PRO A 25 3.77 -19.91 -8.25
C PRO A 25 2.45 -20.23 -7.54
N ILE A 26 2.15 -19.62 -6.41
CA ILE A 26 1.03 -20.00 -5.54
C ILE A 26 -0.05 -18.92 -5.51
N ILE A 27 0.37 -17.67 -5.35
CA ILE A 27 -0.57 -16.57 -5.14
C ILE A 27 -1.42 -16.31 -6.39
N LYS A 28 -2.69 -15.92 -6.20
CA LYS A 28 -3.63 -15.57 -7.26
C LYS A 28 -3.86 -14.06 -7.26
N THR A 29 -3.33 -13.39 -8.28
CA THR A 29 -3.44 -11.94 -8.45
C THR A 29 -3.80 -11.58 -9.91
N PRO A 30 -4.93 -12.09 -10.45
CA PRO A 30 -5.26 -11.94 -11.86
C PRO A 30 -5.41 -10.48 -12.30
N ASN A 31 -5.88 -9.60 -11.43
CA ASN A 31 -6.06 -8.18 -11.77
C ASN A 31 -4.73 -7.42 -11.74
N LEU A 32 -3.83 -7.71 -10.80
CA LEU A 32 -2.46 -7.21 -10.83
C LEU A 32 -1.68 -7.78 -12.02
N ASN A 33 -1.91 -9.04 -12.41
CA ASN A 33 -1.31 -9.61 -13.62
C ASN A 33 -1.73 -8.84 -14.89
N ASN A 34 -2.98 -8.39 -14.95
CA ASN A 34 -3.45 -7.54 -16.06
C ASN A 34 -2.75 -6.17 -16.03
N LEU A 35 -2.59 -5.54 -14.85
CA LEU A 35 -1.84 -4.29 -14.73
C LEU A 35 -0.38 -4.48 -15.15
N VAL A 36 0.26 -5.59 -14.80
CA VAL A 36 1.63 -5.92 -15.26
C VAL A 36 1.68 -6.05 -16.79
N LYS A 37 0.70 -6.74 -17.39
CA LYS A 37 0.62 -6.93 -18.85
C LYS A 37 0.37 -5.61 -19.60
N GLU A 38 -0.43 -4.72 -19.03
CA GLU A 38 -0.83 -3.46 -19.67
C GLU A 38 0.06 -2.27 -19.26
N GLY A 39 1.02 -2.47 -18.37
CA GLY A 39 1.84 -1.39 -17.79
C GLY A 39 3.32 -1.70 -17.70
N THR A 40 4.02 -0.85 -16.99
CA THR A 40 5.45 -0.95 -16.68
C THR A 40 5.62 -1.42 -15.24
N SER A 41 6.42 -2.45 -15.03
CA SER A 41 6.77 -3.02 -13.73
C SER A 41 8.15 -2.57 -13.29
N PHE A 42 8.28 -1.99 -12.11
CA PHE A 42 9.57 -1.58 -11.52
C PHE A 42 10.00 -2.62 -10.48
N LEU A 43 10.82 -3.58 -10.90
CA LEU A 43 11.15 -4.76 -10.09
C LEU A 43 12.06 -4.46 -8.90
N LYS A 44 12.75 -3.33 -8.90
CA LYS A 44 13.65 -2.88 -7.83
C LYS A 44 13.16 -1.57 -7.22
N CYS A 45 11.88 -1.55 -6.81
CA CYS A 45 11.33 -0.45 -6.03
C CYS A 45 11.53 -0.69 -4.54
N TYR A 46 12.02 0.33 -3.84
CA TYR A 46 12.31 0.27 -2.42
C TYR A 46 11.54 1.35 -1.65
N THR A 47 11.08 0.99 -0.45
CA THR A 47 10.54 1.98 0.47
C THR A 47 11.63 2.90 0.99
N PRO A 48 11.38 4.20 1.14
CA PRO A 48 12.32 5.12 1.79
C PRO A 48 12.48 4.83 3.29
N SER A 49 11.52 4.11 3.88
CA SER A 49 11.58 3.62 5.26
C SER A 49 10.70 2.38 5.44
N PRO A 50 11.19 1.31 6.08
CA PRO A 50 10.37 0.12 6.33
C PRO A 50 9.46 0.29 7.56
N VAL A 51 8.73 1.42 7.62
CA VAL A 51 7.77 1.77 8.69
C VAL A 51 6.63 2.62 8.11
N CYS A 52 5.39 2.32 8.46
CA CYS A 52 4.20 2.86 7.81
C CYS A 52 4.16 4.39 7.77
N VAL A 53 4.21 5.07 8.93
CA VAL A 53 4.11 6.55 8.97
C VAL A 53 5.26 7.20 8.23
N SER A 54 6.49 6.73 8.46
CA SER A 54 7.68 7.27 7.79
C SER A 54 7.64 7.08 6.28
N ALA A 55 7.26 5.88 5.79
CA ALA A 55 7.12 5.63 4.36
C ALA A 55 6.02 6.49 3.72
N ARG A 56 4.87 6.60 4.38
CA ARG A 56 3.72 7.40 3.92
C ARG A 56 4.02 8.89 3.95
N CYS A 57 4.73 9.37 4.97
CA CYS A 57 5.25 10.74 5.04
C CYS A 57 6.19 11.03 3.87
N SER A 58 7.12 10.13 3.61
CA SER A 58 8.07 10.26 2.50
C SER A 58 7.38 10.28 1.14
N LEU A 59 6.38 9.40 0.91
CA LEU A 59 5.56 9.44 -0.29
C LEU A 59 4.83 10.77 -0.43
N HIS A 60 4.20 11.23 0.66
CA HIS A 60 3.35 12.42 0.66
C HIS A 60 4.13 13.70 0.30
N TYR A 61 5.36 13.81 0.77
CA TYR A 61 6.22 14.96 0.51
C TYR A 61 7.25 14.74 -0.61
N GLY A 62 7.39 13.52 -1.13
CA GLY A 62 8.41 13.17 -2.13
C GLY A 62 9.84 13.30 -1.61
N LEU A 63 10.04 13.11 -0.30
CA LEU A 63 11.29 13.34 0.42
C LEU A 63 11.71 12.13 1.25
N TYR A 64 13.02 11.91 1.40
CA TYR A 64 13.54 10.91 2.32
C TYR A 64 13.33 11.29 3.79
N PRO A 65 13.34 10.30 4.73
CA PRO A 65 13.18 10.55 6.17
C PRO A 65 14.19 11.54 6.75
N SER A 66 15.41 11.61 6.21
CA SER A 66 16.42 12.61 6.59
C SER A 66 15.95 14.07 6.39
N ARG A 67 15.07 14.29 5.41
CA ARG A 67 14.49 15.61 5.13
C ARG A 67 13.18 15.84 5.88
N THR A 68 12.28 14.86 5.90
CA THR A 68 11.00 14.95 6.62
C THR A 68 11.15 14.86 8.13
N LYS A 69 12.28 14.35 8.64
CA LYS A 69 12.54 14.04 10.06
C LYS A 69 11.60 12.99 10.67
N CYS A 70 10.80 12.33 9.84
CA CYS A 70 9.89 11.26 10.24
C CYS A 70 10.58 9.90 10.02
N TYR A 71 11.19 9.35 11.06
CA TYR A 71 11.98 8.10 10.96
C TYR A 71 11.26 6.85 11.47
N ASP A 72 10.21 7.00 12.26
CA ASP A 72 9.38 5.90 12.82
C ASP A 72 7.90 6.31 12.81
N ASN A 73 7.02 5.56 13.47
CA ASN A 73 5.60 5.89 13.68
C ASN A 73 5.46 7.03 14.72
N GLY A 74 6.10 8.15 14.46
CA GLY A 74 6.04 9.38 15.21
C GLY A 74 5.32 10.49 14.44
N PRO A 75 5.42 11.75 14.90
CA PRO A 75 4.84 12.88 14.17
C PRO A 75 5.43 12.99 12.75
N MET A 76 4.56 13.19 11.79
CA MET A 76 4.96 13.58 10.43
C MET A 76 5.46 15.03 10.43
N LYS A 77 6.17 15.41 9.36
CA LYS A 77 6.48 16.81 9.07
C LYS A 77 5.20 17.66 9.21
N PRO A 78 5.28 18.87 9.81
CA PRO A 78 4.18 19.82 9.82
C PRO A 78 3.64 20.05 8.40
N ASP A 79 2.35 20.30 8.28
CA ASP A 79 1.73 20.57 6.98
C ASP A 79 1.96 22.03 6.59
N GLU A 80 2.90 22.26 5.70
CA GLU A 80 3.28 23.56 5.14
C GLU A 80 2.73 23.74 3.71
N GLU A 81 1.70 22.96 3.35
CA GLU A 81 1.08 22.95 2.01
C GLU A 81 2.06 22.69 0.86
N ASP A 82 3.12 21.95 1.12
CA ASP A 82 4.20 21.66 0.19
C ASP A 82 4.20 20.22 -0.35
N SER A 83 3.21 19.40 0.03
CA SER A 83 3.08 18.05 -0.51
C SER A 83 2.66 18.04 -1.98
N TYR A 84 2.96 16.93 -2.70
CA TYR A 84 2.51 16.79 -4.08
C TYR A 84 0.98 16.82 -4.21
N VAL A 85 0.25 16.41 -3.18
CA VAL A 85 -1.22 16.47 -3.14
C VAL A 85 -1.71 17.93 -3.13
N HIS A 86 -1.06 18.80 -2.34
CA HIS A 86 -1.33 20.24 -2.37
C HIS A 86 -1.06 20.85 -3.75
N GLN A 87 0.03 20.47 -4.40
CA GLN A 87 0.36 20.97 -5.73
C GLN A 87 -0.66 20.51 -6.78
N LEU A 88 -1.12 19.27 -6.72
CA LEU A 88 -2.21 18.77 -7.56
C LEU A 88 -3.50 19.57 -7.32
N ASN A 89 -3.84 19.80 -6.05
CA ASN A 89 -5.01 20.58 -5.66
C ASN A 89 -4.92 22.02 -6.20
N LYS A 90 -3.80 22.73 -5.93
CA LYS A 90 -3.55 24.09 -6.44
C LYS A 90 -3.62 24.17 -7.98
N ALA A 91 -3.31 23.07 -8.68
CA ALA A 91 -3.42 22.97 -10.13
C ALA A 91 -4.84 22.60 -10.63
N GLY A 92 -5.83 22.48 -9.74
CA GLY A 92 -7.22 22.24 -10.08
C GLY A 92 -7.63 20.76 -10.18
N TYR A 93 -6.81 19.82 -9.66
CA TYR A 93 -7.28 18.45 -9.46
C TYR A 93 -8.25 18.37 -8.29
N TYR A 94 -9.28 17.55 -8.41
CA TYR A 94 -10.07 17.14 -7.26
C TYR A 94 -9.35 15.96 -6.56
N THR A 95 -8.74 16.23 -5.43
CA THR A 95 -7.93 15.24 -4.69
C THR A 95 -8.75 14.57 -3.59
N HIS A 96 -8.76 13.24 -3.55
CA HIS A 96 -9.54 12.46 -2.60
C HIS A 96 -8.75 11.27 -2.08
N SER A 97 -8.92 10.92 -0.81
CA SER A 97 -8.38 9.68 -0.25
C SER A 97 -9.46 8.82 0.37
N ILE A 98 -9.31 7.50 0.22
CA ILE A 98 -10.18 6.49 0.82
C ILE A 98 -9.29 5.49 1.55
N GLY A 99 -9.63 5.20 2.82
CA GLY A 99 -8.92 4.26 3.65
C GLY A 99 -7.75 4.88 4.43
N LYS A 100 -6.73 4.07 4.72
CA LYS A 100 -5.63 4.40 5.63
C LYS A 100 -4.65 5.42 5.04
N CYS A 101 -4.61 6.61 5.58
CA CYS A 101 -3.52 7.58 5.34
C CYS A 101 -2.45 7.55 6.43
N HIS A 102 -2.83 7.19 7.65
CA HIS A 102 -1.97 7.10 8.81
C HIS A 102 -1.25 8.41 9.12
N PHE A 103 -1.95 9.53 8.96
CA PHE A 103 -1.41 10.84 9.32
C PHE A 103 -1.27 10.97 10.83
N THR A 104 -0.19 11.60 11.25
CA THR A 104 0.16 11.82 12.67
C THR A 104 0.65 13.25 12.88
N PRO A 105 0.44 13.85 14.06
CA PRO A 105 -0.27 13.30 15.22
C PRO A 105 -1.80 13.27 15.07
N ASN A 106 -2.37 14.03 14.14
CA ASN A 106 -3.80 14.10 13.91
C ASN A 106 -4.18 13.28 12.64
N PRO A 107 -4.83 12.10 12.79
CA PRO A 107 -5.20 11.25 11.65
C PRO A 107 -6.31 11.85 10.78
N TYR A 108 -6.99 12.89 11.21
CA TYR A 108 -8.14 13.49 10.52
C TYR A 108 -7.78 14.69 9.64
N GLU A 109 -6.51 15.11 9.61
CA GLU A 109 -6.04 16.19 8.73
C GLU A 109 -6.24 15.86 7.25
N LEU A 110 -6.54 16.89 6.45
CA LEU A 110 -6.70 16.74 5.00
C LEU A 110 -5.36 16.65 4.27
N ARG A 111 -4.35 17.37 4.70
CA ARG A 111 -2.99 17.39 4.12
C ARG A 111 -3.00 17.51 2.58
N GLY A 112 -3.78 18.45 2.05
CA GLY A 112 -3.89 18.71 0.63
C GLY A 112 -5.00 17.95 -0.10
N PHE A 113 -5.62 16.94 0.50
CA PHE A 113 -6.84 16.35 -0.06
C PHE A 113 -8.02 17.32 0.08
N HIS A 114 -8.87 17.42 -0.94
CA HIS A 114 -10.14 18.13 -0.81
C HIS A 114 -11.07 17.45 0.17
N THR A 115 -11.12 16.11 0.10
CA THR A 115 -11.95 15.28 0.97
C THR A 115 -11.25 13.96 1.26
N ARG A 116 -11.62 13.35 2.38
CA ARG A 116 -11.16 12.02 2.77
C ARG A 116 -12.34 11.18 3.26
N GLU A 117 -12.26 9.88 3.04
CA GLU A 117 -13.06 8.86 3.70
C GLU A 117 -12.13 7.99 4.53
N ILE A 118 -12.24 8.09 5.84
CA ILE A 118 -11.23 7.62 6.78
C ILE A 118 -11.54 6.21 7.23
N GLN A 119 -10.53 5.36 7.15
CA GLN A 119 -10.49 4.03 7.75
C GLN A 119 -9.08 3.81 8.27
N GLU A 120 -8.88 3.87 9.57
CA GLU A 120 -7.59 3.58 10.18
C GLU A 120 -7.63 2.22 10.89
N GLU A 121 -6.49 1.55 11.02
CA GLU A 121 -6.43 0.23 11.69
C GLU A 121 -6.74 0.30 13.20
N ILE A 122 -6.50 1.45 13.82
CA ILE A 122 -6.89 1.78 15.19
C ILE A 122 -7.43 3.20 15.15
N SER A 123 -8.75 3.33 15.23
CA SER A 123 -9.37 4.65 15.25
C SER A 123 -9.16 5.32 16.61
N GLN A 124 -8.70 6.57 16.61
CA GLN A 124 -8.58 7.39 17.81
C GLN A 124 -9.94 7.93 18.29
N ASP A 125 -10.86 8.13 17.35
CA ASP A 125 -12.23 8.56 17.60
C ASP A 125 -13.15 7.84 16.60
N PRO A 126 -13.89 6.80 17.05
CA PRO A 126 -14.77 6.03 16.17
C PRO A 126 -15.81 6.88 15.42
N LYS A 127 -16.20 8.03 15.97
CA LYS A 127 -17.16 8.95 15.33
C LYS A 127 -16.59 9.66 14.10
N LYS A 128 -15.27 9.72 13.97
CA LYS A 128 -14.53 10.35 12.86
C LYS A 128 -13.97 9.33 11.88
N ASP A 129 -14.23 8.06 12.09
CA ASP A 129 -13.86 6.97 11.18
C ASP A 129 -15.08 6.61 10.33
N ASP A 130 -14.99 6.86 9.04
CA ASP A 130 -16.13 6.71 8.11
C ASP A 130 -16.52 5.23 7.96
N TYR A 131 -15.55 4.32 7.94
CA TYR A 131 -15.82 2.90 7.90
C TYR A 131 -16.58 2.42 9.14
N LEU A 132 -16.16 2.82 10.34
CA LEU A 132 -16.85 2.46 11.58
C LEU A 132 -18.26 3.05 11.63
N ASN A 133 -18.44 4.27 11.14
CA ASN A 133 -19.77 4.89 11.06
C ASN A 133 -20.71 4.10 10.11
N ASP A 134 -20.21 3.67 8.95
CA ASP A 134 -20.99 2.88 8.01
C ASP A 134 -21.28 1.48 8.56
N LEU A 135 -20.32 0.86 9.25
CA LEU A 135 -20.50 -0.41 9.94
C LEU A 135 -21.58 -0.34 11.02
N PHE A 136 -21.57 0.72 11.83
CA PHE A 136 -22.56 0.94 12.90
C PHE A 136 -23.96 1.17 12.33
N LYS A 137 -24.10 1.95 11.25
CA LYS A 137 -25.36 2.14 10.52
C LYS A 137 -25.89 0.82 9.94
N SER A 138 -25.00 -0.11 9.61
CA SER A 138 -25.34 -1.44 9.11
C SER A 138 -25.74 -2.43 10.22
N GLY A 139 -25.82 -2.00 11.47
CA GLY A 139 -26.25 -2.81 12.62
C GLY A 139 -25.15 -3.59 13.33
N TYR A 140 -23.87 -3.33 13.01
CA TYR A 140 -22.71 -4.06 13.56
C TYR A 140 -21.97 -3.27 14.65
N SER A 141 -22.65 -2.39 15.38
CA SER A 141 -22.05 -1.59 16.46
C SER A 141 -21.49 -2.40 17.64
N HIS A 142 -21.88 -3.67 17.74
CA HIS A 142 -21.41 -4.61 18.76
C HIS A 142 -20.05 -5.24 18.44
N ILE A 143 -19.51 -5.03 17.23
CA ILE A 143 -18.19 -5.54 16.85
C ILE A 143 -17.13 -4.54 17.25
N THR A 144 -16.21 -4.98 18.10
CA THR A 144 -15.13 -4.13 18.65
C THR A 144 -13.85 -4.14 17.79
N ASP A 145 -13.59 -5.25 17.09
CA ASP A 145 -12.37 -5.46 16.33
C ASP A 145 -12.66 -5.83 14.86
N PRO A 146 -13.24 -4.93 14.06
CA PRO A 146 -13.63 -5.25 12.68
C PRO A 146 -12.43 -5.52 11.76
N HIS A 147 -11.24 -5.06 12.14
CA HIS A 147 -9.97 -5.35 11.45
C HIS A 147 -9.28 -6.62 11.95
N GLY A 148 -9.88 -7.35 12.91
CA GLY A 148 -9.32 -8.52 13.59
C GLY A 148 -8.73 -8.19 14.96
N VAL A 149 -8.77 -9.20 15.83
CA VAL A 149 -8.29 -9.10 17.23
C VAL A 149 -6.77 -8.92 17.25
N ARG A 150 -6.30 -7.97 18.04
CA ARG A 150 -4.87 -7.65 18.23
C ARG A 150 -4.30 -8.33 19.49
N GLY A 151 -3.17 -7.88 19.96
CA GLY A 151 -2.46 -8.47 21.08
C GLY A 151 -1.79 -9.78 20.70
N GLU A 152 -2.02 -10.83 21.48
CA GLU A 152 -1.50 -12.19 21.26
C GLU A 152 -2.02 -12.81 19.94
N MET A 153 -3.16 -12.35 19.42
CA MET A 153 -3.73 -12.80 18.17
C MET A 153 -3.21 -12.07 16.93
N TYR A 154 -2.27 -11.14 17.08
CA TYR A 154 -1.88 -10.21 16.02
C TYR A 154 -1.38 -10.90 14.73
N TYR A 155 -0.60 -11.96 14.84
CA TYR A 155 -0.14 -12.78 13.70
C TYR A 155 -0.90 -14.09 13.54
N ILE A 156 -1.80 -14.41 14.47
CA ILE A 156 -2.61 -15.64 14.38
C ILE A 156 -3.71 -15.43 13.35
N PRO A 157 -3.82 -16.31 12.34
CA PRO A 157 -4.87 -16.21 11.32
C PRO A 157 -6.26 -16.28 11.93
N GLN A 158 -7.15 -15.40 11.49
CA GLN A 158 -8.50 -15.25 12.03
C GLN A 158 -9.53 -15.29 10.90
N VAL A 159 -10.67 -15.90 11.17
CA VAL A 159 -11.86 -15.68 10.34
C VAL A 159 -12.46 -14.35 10.77
N SER A 160 -12.72 -13.47 9.81
CA SER A 160 -13.29 -12.16 10.10
C SER A 160 -14.68 -12.29 10.73
N GLN A 161 -14.98 -11.45 11.71
CA GLN A 161 -16.31 -11.28 12.28
C GLN A 161 -17.27 -10.60 11.29
N MET A 162 -16.72 -9.93 10.28
CA MET A 162 -17.49 -9.23 9.26
C MET A 162 -17.78 -10.13 8.07
N PRO A 163 -18.99 -10.09 7.51
CA PRO A 163 -19.26 -10.67 6.20
C PRO A 163 -18.43 -9.94 5.13
N SER A 164 -18.27 -10.58 3.98
CA SER A 164 -17.41 -10.06 2.90
C SER A 164 -17.79 -8.62 2.47
N GLU A 165 -19.09 -8.34 2.43
CA GLU A 165 -19.66 -7.06 1.98
C GLU A 165 -19.37 -5.91 2.95
N LEU A 166 -19.21 -6.20 4.24
CA LEU A 166 -18.93 -5.20 5.28
C LEU A 166 -17.48 -5.22 5.75
N HIS A 167 -16.65 -6.06 5.14
CA HIS A 167 -15.24 -6.17 5.49
C HIS A 167 -14.49 -4.89 5.11
N PRO A 168 -13.50 -4.44 5.94
CA PRO A 168 -12.73 -3.22 5.67
C PRO A 168 -12.14 -3.13 4.27
N THR A 169 -11.61 -4.25 3.75
CA THR A 169 -11.04 -4.32 2.39
C THR A 169 -12.10 -4.11 1.30
N ASN A 170 -13.32 -4.65 1.47
CA ASN A 170 -14.40 -4.41 0.53
C ASN A 170 -14.86 -2.96 0.58
N TRP A 171 -14.96 -2.39 1.78
CA TRP A 171 -15.40 -1.00 1.95
C TRP A 171 -14.51 -0.02 1.15
N VAL A 172 -13.18 -0.15 1.21
CA VAL A 172 -12.28 0.67 0.40
C VAL A 172 -12.54 0.47 -1.10
N GLY A 173 -12.75 -0.77 -1.54
CA GLY A 173 -13.08 -1.08 -2.93
C GLY A 173 -14.38 -0.43 -3.39
N GLU A 174 -15.47 -0.59 -2.63
CA GLU A 174 -16.80 -0.01 -2.94
C GLU A 174 -16.75 1.52 -2.96
N ARG A 175 -16.19 2.15 -1.90
CA ARG A 175 -16.08 3.62 -1.86
C ARG A 175 -15.26 4.16 -3.04
N SER A 176 -14.19 3.44 -3.44
CA SER A 176 -13.39 3.82 -4.62
C SER A 176 -14.21 3.73 -5.91
N THR A 177 -15.04 2.70 -6.08
CA THR A 177 -15.91 2.59 -7.27
C THR A 177 -17.00 3.67 -7.28
N GLU A 178 -17.57 3.99 -6.13
CA GLU A 178 -18.56 5.06 -5.99
C GLU A 178 -17.95 6.43 -6.33
N PHE A 179 -16.75 6.71 -5.84
CA PHE A 179 -16.01 7.93 -6.19
C PHE A 179 -15.79 8.04 -7.71
N ILE A 180 -15.32 6.99 -8.36
CA ILE A 180 -15.08 6.99 -9.82
C ILE A 180 -16.36 7.26 -10.62
N LYS A 181 -17.47 6.63 -10.25
CA LYS A 181 -18.80 6.86 -10.85
C LYS A 181 -19.24 8.32 -10.66
N LYS A 182 -19.07 8.87 -9.46
CA LYS A 182 -19.39 10.27 -9.17
C LYS A 182 -18.55 11.25 -10.00
N MET A 183 -17.27 10.91 -10.24
CA MET A 183 -16.37 11.76 -11.02
C MET A 183 -16.57 11.67 -12.53
N GLU A 184 -17.25 10.65 -13.05
CA GLU A 184 -17.68 10.57 -14.45
C GLU A 184 -18.51 11.78 -14.86
N LEU A 185 -19.39 12.24 -13.96
CA LEU A 185 -20.29 13.37 -14.16
C LEU A 185 -19.60 14.74 -14.01
N LYS A 186 -18.36 14.76 -13.52
CA LYS A 186 -17.57 15.97 -13.32
C LYS A 186 -16.49 16.08 -14.38
N HIS A 187 -16.43 17.19 -15.09
CA HIS A 187 -15.42 17.43 -16.13
C HIS A 187 -14.05 17.86 -15.58
N THR A 188 -13.74 17.49 -14.32
CA THR A 188 -12.51 17.84 -13.60
C THR A 188 -11.60 16.64 -13.52
N SER A 189 -10.30 16.83 -13.77
CA SER A 189 -9.31 15.79 -13.48
C SER A 189 -9.23 15.54 -11.97
N TRP A 190 -9.08 14.29 -11.58
CA TRP A 190 -9.09 13.89 -10.18
C TRP A 190 -7.86 13.03 -9.83
N MET A 191 -7.51 13.06 -8.56
CA MET A 191 -6.53 12.15 -7.94
C MET A 191 -7.23 11.40 -6.81
N LEU A 192 -7.21 10.06 -6.89
CA LEU A 192 -7.69 9.17 -5.84
C LEU A 192 -6.54 8.38 -5.23
N PHE A 193 -6.38 8.49 -3.91
CA PHE A 193 -5.52 7.62 -3.12
C PHE A 193 -6.40 6.56 -2.44
N SER A 194 -6.46 5.36 -3.02
CA SER A 194 -7.23 4.21 -2.52
C SER A 194 -6.30 3.30 -1.72
N SER A 195 -6.39 3.34 -0.39
CA SER A 195 -5.41 2.73 0.52
C SER A 195 -6.02 1.63 1.37
N PHE A 196 -5.64 0.40 1.08
CA PHE A 196 -6.05 -0.80 1.80
C PHE A 196 -5.13 -1.05 3.00
N ILE A 197 -5.70 -1.44 4.15
CA ILE A 197 -4.92 -1.89 5.31
C ILE A 197 -4.30 -3.27 5.02
N HIS A 198 -5.06 -4.20 4.40
CA HIS A 198 -4.49 -5.49 4.02
C HIS A 198 -3.35 -5.35 2.99
N PRO A 199 -2.34 -6.23 3.09
CA PRO A 199 -2.18 -7.41 3.95
C PRO A 199 -1.54 -7.15 5.33
N HIS A 200 -1.57 -5.94 5.89
CA HIS A 200 -1.10 -5.68 7.27
C HIS A 200 -1.90 -6.53 8.26
N PRO A 201 -1.25 -7.17 9.28
CA PRO A 201 -1.97 -7.93 10.30
C PRO A 201 -2.85 -7.03 11.19
N PRO A 202 -3.92 -7.59 11.81
CA PRO A 202 -4.30 -8.99 11.86
C PRO A 202 -4.76 -9.54 10.52
N PHE A 203 -4.41 -10.81 10.24
CA PHE A 203 -4.85 -11.49 9.02
C PHE A 203 -6.24 -12.06 9.23
N ALA A 204 -7.24 -11.18 9.25
CA ALA A 204 -8.64 -11.52 9.45
C ALA A 204 -9.38 -11.52 8.10
N LEU A 205 -9.74 -12.68 7.60
CA LEU A 205 -10.37 -12.84 6.29
C LEU A 205 -11.82 -13.32 6.40
N PRO A 206 -12.76 -12.71 5.64
CA PRO A 206 -14.13 -13.20 5.58
C PRO A 206 -14.23 -14.46 4.70
N ALA A 207 -15.36 -15.16 4.80
CA ALA A 207 -15.71 -16.20 3.84
C ALA A 207 -15.95 -15.57 2.45
N PRO A 208 -15.54 -16.20 1.33
CA PRO A 208 -14.78 -17.45 1.24
C PRO A 208 -13.26 -17.27 1.29
N TRP A 209 -12.75 -16.05 1.42
CA TRP A 209 -11.34 -15.66 1.25
C TRP A 209 -10.38 -16.37 2.21
N HIS A 210 -10.84 -16.71 3.42
CA HIS A 210 -10.05 -17.43 4.42
C HIS A 210 -9.67 -18.87 4.01
N LYS A 211 -10.28 -19.42 2.95
CA LYS A 211 -10.08 -20.80 2.48
C LYS A 211 -9.45 -20.92 1.08
N ILE A 212 -9.10 -19.81 0.43
CA ILE A 212 -8.57 -19.87 -0.95
C ILE A 212 -7.17 -20.46 -1.03
N TYR A 213 -6.42 -20.46 0.06
CA TYR A 213 -5.12 -21.11 0.18
C TYR A 213 -5.14 -22.11 1.32
N ARG A 214 -4.44 -23.22 1.11
CA ARG A 214 -4.28 -24.27 2.10
C ARG A 214 -2.87 -24.22 2.68
N SER A 215 -2.77 -24.31 4.01
CA SER A 215 -1.48 -24.24 4.68
C SER A 215 -0.47 -25.32 4.23
N PRO A 216 -0.85 -26.60 3.93
CA PRO A 216 0.11 -27.59 3.43
C PRO A 216 0.83 -27.16 2.15
N ASP A 217 0.17 -26.38 1.29
CA ASP A 217 0.70 -25.96 -0.01
C ASP A 217 1.67 -24.78 0.11
N MET A 218 1.76 -24.14 1.30
CA MET A 218 2.63 -22.99 1.51
C MET A 218 4.07 -23.40 1.77
N PRO A 219 5.06 -22.70 1.15
CA PRO A 219 6.47 -22.95 1.44
C PRO A 219 6.82 -22.44 2.82
N LEU A 220 7.78 -23.11 3.46
CA LEU A 220 8.39 -22.58 4.66
C LEU A 220 9.17 -21.29 4.37
N PRO A 221 9.36 -20.41 5.38
CA PRO A 221 10.20 -19.24 5.25
C PRO A 221 11.65 -19.59 4.91
N ASN A 222 12.33 -18.65 4.28
CA ASN A 222 13.78 -18.75 4.08
C ASN A 222 14.52 -18.29 5.34
N VAL A 223 15.11 -19.25 6.07
CA VAL A 223 15.85 -18.99 7.30
C VAL A 223 17.32 -19.39 7.09
N PRO A 224 18.22 -18.45 6.78
CA PRO A 224 19.66 -18.72 6.65
C PRO A 224 20.28 -19.25 7.94
N GLN A 225 21.33 -20.07 7.84
CA GLN A 225 21.99 -20.65 9.02
C GLN A 225 22.54 -19.61 10.00
N ASN A 226 22.98 -18.45 9.50
CA ASN A 226 23.53 -17.35 10.30
C ASN A 226 22.49 -16.26 10.63
N THR A 227 21.22 -16.60 10.69
CA THR A 227 20.10 -15.65 10.89
C THR A 227 20.29 -14.73 12.10
N ASP A 228 20.82 -15.24 13.21
CA ASP A 228 21.00 -14.42 14.41
C ASP A 228 21.96 -13.24 14.22
N THR A 229 22.89 -13.32 13.27
CA THR A 229 23.82 -12.24 12.92
C THR A 229 23.18 -11.24 11.94
N LEU A 230 22.12 -11.64 11.25
CA LEU A 230 21.41 -10.82 10.27
C LEU A 230 20.28 -9.98 10.87
N LEU A 231 19.84 -10.32 12.08
CA LEU A 231 18.76 -9.61 12.76
C LEU A 231 19.30 -8.43 13.58
N THR A 232 18.64 -7.30 13.41
CA THR A 232 18.87 -6.12 14.27
C THR A 232 18.25 -6.33 15.66
N SER A 233 18.68 -5.53 16.63
CA SER A 233 18.11 -5.58 18.00
C SER A 233 16.60 -5.36 18.01
N ILE A 234 16.10 -4.50 17.15
CA ILE A 234 14.65 -4.24 17.05
C ILE A 234 13.89 -5.43 16.47
N ASN A 235 14.44 -6.14 15.48
CA ASN A 235 13.82 -7.35 14.96
C ASN A 235 13.73 -8.44 16.05
N LYS A 236 14.79 -8.63 16.82
CA LYS A 236 14.79 -9.56 17.97
C LYS A 236 13.74 -9.20 19.01
N LYS A 237 13.60 -7.90 19.33
CA LYS A 237 12.56 -7.42 20.26
C LYS A 237 11.16 -7.61 19.70
N GLN A 238 10.92 -7.30 18.42
CA GLN A 238 9.63 -7.49 17.76
C GLN A 238 9.22 -8.95 17.69
N ASN A 239 10.14 -9.84 17.38
CA ASN A 239 9.88 -11.27 17.35
C ASN A 239 9.40 -11.77 18.71
N ARG A 240 10.10 -11.38 19.76
CA ARG A 240 9.75 -11.73 21.14
C ARG A 240 8.34 -11.27 21.49
N TYR A 241 8.01 -10.01 21.21
CA TYR A 241 6.70 -9.43 21.47
C TYR A 241 5.58 -10.06 20.63
N LYS A 242 5.85 -10.35 19.33
CA LYS A 242 4.78 -10.69 18.39
C LYS A 242 4.46 -12.18 18.29
N TYR A 243 5.44 -13.07 18.50
CA TYR A 243 5.17 -14.49 18.31
C TYR A 243 6.13 -15.46 19.00
N ARG A 244 7.38 -15.08 19.29
CA ARG A 244 8.41 -16.01 19.74
C ARG A 244 8.07 -16.66 21.08
N ASP A 245 7.39 -15.90 21.94
CA ASP A 245 6.97 -16.40 23.25
C ASP A 245 5.69 -17.27 23.16
N GLN A 246 5.08 -17.38 21.98
CA GLN A 246 3.85 -18.13 21.72
C GLN A 246 4.11 -19.50 21.04
N GLY A 247 5.35 -19.81 20.70
CA GLY A 247 5.75 -21.11 20.15
C GLY A 247 5.14 -21.41 18.78
N LEU A 248 5.63 -20.75 17.71
CA LEU A 248 5.19 -21.05 16.35
C LEU A 248 5.79 -22.37 15.86
N ASP A 249 4.94 -23.28 15.43
CA ASP A 249 5.34 -24.44 14.64
C ASP A 249 5.27 -24.17 13.12
N ASN A 250 5.81 -25.10 12.35
CA ASN A 250 5.83 -24.99 10.89
C ASN A 250 4.42 -24.95 10.26
N ASN A 251 3.42 -25.60 10.88
CA ASN A 251 2.05 -25.61 10.36
C ASN A 251 1.40 -24.24 10.56
N LEU A 252 1.62 -23.64 11.73
CA LEU A 252 1.13 -22.30 12.00
C LEU A 252 1.81 -21.25 11.10
N ILE A 253 3.12 -21.35 10.87
CA ILE A 253 3.84 -20.46 9.94
C ILE A 253 3.28 -20.57 8.52
N LYS A 254 3.02 -21.76 8.04
CA LYS A 254 2.37 -21.98 6.73
C LYS A 254 0.95 -21.42 6.70
N LEU A 255 0.19 -21.56 7.78
CA LEU A 255 -1.17 -21.00 7.88
C LEU A 255 -1.13 -19.47 7.85
N ILE A 256 -0.21 -18.83 8.57
CA ILE A 256 0.01 -17.38 8.54
C ILE A 256 0.27 -16.92 7.09
N LYS A 257 1.15 -17.61 6.36
CA LYS A 257 1.46 -17.30 4.96
C LYS A 257 0.25 -17.48 4.05
N ALA A 258 -0.57 -18.52 4.26
CA ALA A 258 -1.80 -18.75 3.51
C ALA A 258 -2.81 -17.60 3.67
N TYR A 259 -2.98 -17.12 4.90
CA TYR A 259 -3.86 -15.98 5.18
C TYR A 259 -3.30 -14.66 4.66
N TYR A 260 -2.00 -14.43 4.77
CA TYR A 260 -1.37 -13.26 4.16
C TYR A 260 -1.59 -13.22 2.64
N TYR A 261 -1.44 -14.35 1.94
CA TYR A 261 -1.75 -14.46 0.51
C TYR A 261 -3.25 -14.25 0.24
N GLY A 262 -4.10 -14.76 1.12
CA GLY A 262 -5.55 -14.54 1.05
C GLY A 262 -5.92 -13.06 1.15
N CYS A 263 -5.28 -12.30 2.04
CA CYS A 263 -5.46 -10.86 2.15
C CYS A 263 -5.11 -10.15 0.84
N ILE A 264 -3.99 -10.51 0.21
CA ILE A 264 -3.56 -9.92 -1.05
C ILE A 264 -4.52 -10.26 -2.20
N SER A 265 -4.95 -11.51 -2.30
CA SER A 265 -5.91 -11.91 -3.35
C SER A 265 -7.27 -11.25 -3.16
N TYR A 266 -7.66 -10.97 -1.93
CA TYR A 266 -8.88 -10.21 -1.66
C TYR A 266 -8.74 -8.73 -2.04
N VAL A 267 -7.60 -8.13 -1.80
CA VAL A 267 -7.29 -6.77 -2.33
C VAL A 267 -7.26 -6.79 -3.85
N ASP A 268 -6.62 -7.77 -4.49
CA ASP A 268 -6.59 -7.92 -5.94
C ASP A 268 -8.00 -7.99 -6.54
N PHE A 269 -8.91 -8.70 -5.90
CA PHE A 269 -10.32 -8.75 -6.30
C PHE A 269 -10.99 -7.36 -6.24
N GLN A 270 -10.73 -6.56 -5.21
CA GLN A 270 -11.25 -5.19 -5.12
C GLN A 270 -10.63 -4.28 -6.19
N ILE A 271 -9.33 -4.44 -6.46
CA ILE A 271 -8.66 -3.75 -7.57
C ILE A 271 -9.36 -4.07 -8.90
N GLY A 272 -9.74 -5.33 -9.11
CA GLY A 272 -10.50 -5.74 -10.29
C GLY A 272 -11.83 -4.97 -10.45
N LYS A 273 -12.57 -4.78 -9.36
CA LYS A 273 -13.82 -3.98 -9.34
C LYS A 273 -13.56 -2.51 -9.69
N ILE A 274 -12.51 -1.92 -9.12
CA ILE A 274 -12.09 -0.53 -9.38
C ILE A 274 -11.72 -0.34 -10.85
N ILE A 275 -10.86 -1.21 -11.40
CA ILE A 275 -10.44 -1.16 -12.81
C ILE A 275 -11.62 -1.38 -13.74
N LYS A 276 -12.51 -2.33 -13.43
CA LYS A 276 -13.75 -2.53 -14.19
C LYS A 276 -14.62 -1.27 -14.19
N THR A 277 -14.77 -0.59 -13.06
CA THR A 277 -15.54 0.66 -12.97
C THR A 277 -14.93 1.76 -13.84
N LEU A 278 -13.60 1.94 -13.82
CA LEU A 278 -12.93 2.87 -14.73
C LEU A 278 -13.20 2.57 -16.20
N LYS A 279 -13.24 1.28 -16.56
CA LYS A 279 -13.56 0.84 -17.93
C LYS A 279 -15.01 1.11 -18.29
N ASP A 280 -15.95 0.74 -17.40
CA ASP A 280 -17.39 0.90 -17.62
C ASP A 280 -17.81 2.39 -17.73
N THR A 281 -17.05 3.28 -17.08
CA THR A 281 -17.24 4.75 -17.12
C THR A 281 -16.35 5.46 -18.15
N ASN A 282 -15.69 4.72 -19.06
CA ASN A 282 -14.79 5.23 -20.09
C ASN A 282 -13.67 6.16 -19.57
N GLN A 283 -13.22 5.96 -18.32
CA GLN A 283 -12.16 6.75 -17.71
C GLN A 283 -10.79 6.06 -17.72
N LEU A 284 -10.73 4.73 -17.95
CA LEU A 284 -9.53 3.92 -17.76
C LEU A 284 -8.33 4.39 -18.59
N ASP A 285 -8.53 4.77 -19.86
CA ASP A 285 -7.42 5.16 -20.74
C ASP A 285 -6.95 6.61 -20.52
N ASN A 286 -7.74 7.42 -19.82
CA ASN A 286 -7.32 8.75 -19.35
C ASN A 286 -6.95 8.74 -17.86
N THR A 287 -6.67 7.57 -17.27
CA THR A 287 -6.28 7.44 -15.86
C THR A 287 -4.92 6.76 -15.76
N VAL A 288 -3.99 7.44 -15.10
CA VAL A 288 -2.74 6.82 -14.63
C VAL A 288 -3.09 5.95 -13.45
N VAL A 289 -2.86 4.64 -13.55
CA VAL A 289 -3.05 3.69 -12.47
C VAL A 289 -1.68 3.30 -11.92
N ILE A 290 -1.44 3.58 -10.65
CA ILE A 290 -0.21 3.25 -9.91
C ILE A 290 -0.59 2.25 -8.82
N PHE A 291 0.03 1.08 -8.81
CA PHE A 291 -0.09 0.10 -7.73
C PHE A 291 1.22 0.00 -6.96
N THR A 292 1.16 0.10 -5.63
CA THR A 292 2.33 -0.02 -4.76
C THR A 292 1.95 -0.33 -3.30
N SER A 293 2.97 -0.41 -2.43
CA SER A 293 2.84 -0.59 -0.96
C SER A 293 3.79 0.34 -0.23
N ASP A 294 3.55 0.56 1.07
CA ASP A 294 4.45 1.38 1.90
C ASP A 294 5.76 0.64 2.27
N HIS A 295 5.71 -0.62 2.59
CA HIS A 295 6.84 -1.51 2.88
C HIS A 295 6.41 -2.98 2.78
N GLY A 296 7.36 -3.90 2.94
CA GLY A 296 7.08 -5.33 2.98
C GLY A 296 6.87 -5.89 4.39
N GLU A 297 7.04 -7.22 4.50
CA GLU A 297 6.84 -8.05 5.68
C GLU A 297 7.83 -9.23 5.66
N HIS A 298 8.45 -9.55 6.78
CA HIS A 298 9.35 -10.72 6.85
C HIS A 298 8.60 -12.04 6.70
N LEU A 299 7.43 -12.17 7.28
CA LEU A 299 6.55 -13.35 7.17
C LEU A 299 7.27 -14.68 7.49
N GLY A 300 8.14 -14.65 8.51
CA GLY A 300 8.95 -15.77 8.95
C GLY A 300 10.34 -15.86 8.31
N ASP A 301 10.60 -15.21 7.19
CA ASP A 301 11.95 -15.15 6.62
C ASP A 301 12.93 -14.52 7.62
N TYR A 302 14.16 -15.01 7.63
CA TYR A 302 15.18 -14.66 8.64
C TYR A 302 14.72 -14.97 10.08
N ASN A 303 13.84 -15.95 10.28
CA ASN A 303 13.20 -16.23 11.58
C ASN A 303 12.62 -14.95 12.21
N SER A 304 11.97 -14.12 11.41
CA SER A 304 11.47 -12.80 11.82
C SER A 304 10.09 -12.50 11.25
N PHE A 305 9.32 -11.69 11.98
CA PHE A 305 8.04 -11.13 11.54
C PHE A 305 8.06 -9.62 11.66
N GLY A 306 7.24 -8.96 10.85
CA GLY A 306 7.15 -7.51 10.82
C GLY A 306 8.16 -6.89 9.84
N LYS A 307 8.61 -5.73 10.19
CA LYS A 307 9.36 -4.78 9.38
C LYS A 307 10.48 -4.15 10.20
N ARG A 308 10.97 -2.97 9.85
CA ARG A 308 12.06 -2.24 10.52
C ARG A 308 13.42 -2.88 10.29
N SER A 309 13.64 -3.39 9.09
CA SER A 309 14.94 -3.84 8.62
C SER A 309 15.13 -3.48 7.16
N MET A 310 16.38 -3.52 6.69
CA MET A 310 16.72 -3.23 5.29
C MET A 310 16.74 -4.50 4.41
N HIS A 311 16.33 -5.65 4.95
CA HIS A 311 16.16 -6.88 4.15
C HIS A 311 15.12 -6.67 3.06
N SER A 312 15.32 -7.30 1.90
CA SER A 312 14.42 -7.17 0.73
C SER A 312 12.97 -7.50 1.05
N THR A 313 12.71 -8.42 1.98
CA THR A 313 11.36 -8.79 2.41
C THR A 313 10.61 -7.65 3.09
N SER A 314 11.33 -6.71 3.69
CA SER A 314 10.78 -5.55 4.38
C SER A 314 10.90 -4.26 3.56
N SER A 315 12.03 -4.08 2.83
CA SER A 315 12.33 -2.82 2.14
C SER A 315 11.91 -2.79 0.68
N ARG A 316 11.85 -3.93 -0.02
CA ARG A 316 11.43 -4.00 -1.42
C ARG A 316 9.92 -4.12 -1.53
N ILE A 317 9.32 -3.24 -2.33
CA ILE A 317 7.87 -3.12 -2.52
C ILE A 317 7.47 -3.33 -3.99
N PRO A 318 6.24 -3.75 -4.28
CA PRO A 318 5.75 -3.76 -5.65
C PRO A 318 5.55 -2.33 -6.17
N LEU A 319 5.83 -2.11 -7.46
CA LEU A 319 5.47 -0.88 -8.16
C LEU A 319 5.13 -1.20 -9.61
N ILE A 320 3.88 -0.89 -9.99
CA ILE A 320 3.38 -1.03 -11.36
C ILE A 320 2.72 0.30 -11.76
N VAL A 321 3.01 0.78 -12.97
CA VAL A 321 2.37 1.97 -13.53
C VAL A 321 1.74 1.62 -14.88
N ARG A 322 0.42 1.82 -15.01
CA ARG A 322 -0.32 1.70 -16.25
C ARG A 322 -0.81 3.07 -16.72
N PHE A 323 -0.37 3.50 -17.88
CA PHE A 323 -0.94 4.65 -18.58
C PHE A 323 -0.69 4.47 -20.09
N PRO A 324 -1.67 3.98 -20.86
CA PRO A 324 -1.50 3.67 -22.28
C PRO A 324 -1.04 4.87 -23.10
N GLY A 325 -0.14 4.61 -24.04
CA GLY A 325 0.42 5.66 -24.90
C GLY A 325 1.46 6.56 -24.25
N VAL A 326 1.67 6.45 -22.93
CA VAL A 326 2.70 7.20 -22.18
C VAL A 326 3.72 6.26 -21.57
N PHE A 327 3.28 5.33 -20.72
CA PHE A 327 4.15 4.27 -20.19
C PHE A 327 4.16 3.06 -21.13
N PRO A 328 5.32 2.43 -21.39
CA PRO A 328 5.39 1.22 -22.21
C PRO A 328 4.69 0.04 -21.53
N ASN A 329 4.02 -0.80 -22.36
CA ASN A 329 3.28 -1.96 -21.89
C ASN A 329 4.20 -3.18 -21.72
N ASN A 330 3.91 -4.02 -20.73
CA ASN A 330 4.59 -5.31 -20.49
C ASN A 330 6.11 -5.20 -20.36
N ILE A 331 6.60 -4.10 -19.81
CA ILE A 331 8.04 -3.85 -19.60
C ILE A 331 8.40 -4.04 -18.13
N ARG A 332 9.57 -4.62 -17.90
CA ARG A 332 10.16 -4.82 -16.57
C ARG A 332 11.43 -4.00 -16.44
N ILE A 333 11.39 -3.02 -15.55
CA ILE A 333 12.50 -2.11 -15.25
C ILE A 333 13.26 -2.63 -14.03
N THR A 334 14.57 -2.68 -14.16
CA THR A 334 15.49 -3.13 -13.08
C THR A 334 16.36 -2.00 -12.52
N ASN A 335 16.17 -0.77 -12.99
CA ASN A 335 16.80 0.39 -12.38
C ASN A 335 16.24 0.58 -10.95
N PRO A 336 17.06 0.98 -9.99
CA PRO A 336 16.58 1.29 -8.64
C PRO A 336 15.55 2.40 -8.66
N THR A 337 14.40 2.17 -8.06
CA THR A 337 13.32 3.14 -7.87
C THR A 337 12.94 3.23 -6.40
N SER A 338 12.35 4.34 -6.01
CA SER A 338 11.90 4.57 -4.65
C SER A 338 10.42 4.99 -4.63
N LEU A 339 9.75 4.70 -3.54
CA LEU A 339 8.35 5.12 -3.33
C LEU A 339 8.16 6.63 -3.52
N ILE A 340 9.16 7.46 -3.20
CA ILE A 340 9.12 8.93 -3.35
C ILE A 340 9.07 9.39 -4.81
N ASP A 341 9.42 8.53 -5.77
CA ASP A 341 9.39 8.84 -7.21
C ASP A 341 7.97 9.09 -7.72
N ILE A 342 6.98 8.53 -7.03
CA ILE A 342 5.56 8.68 -7.36
C ILE A 342 5.14 10.14 -7.28
N ALA A 343 5.61 10.89 -6.29
CA ALA A 343 5.25 12.31 -6.11
C ALA A 343 5.64 13.14 -7.35
N LYS A 344 6.90 13.07 -7.77
CA LYS A 344 7.40 13.79 -8.96
C LYS A 344 6.72 13.32 -10.25
N THR A 345 6.50 12.01 -10.37
CA THR A 345 5.77 11.41 -11.52
C THR A 345 4.36 11.96 -11.63
N CYS A 346 3.60 12.02 -10.53
CA CYS A 346 2.24 12.56 -10.53
C CYS A 346 2.19 14.04 -10.96
N LEU A 347 3.13 14.85 -10.49
CA LEU A 347 3.23 16.26 -10.87
C LEU A 347 3.55 16.41 -12.36
N ASN A 348 4.53 15.68 -12.87
CA ASN A 348 4.92 15.76 -14.27
C ASN A 348 3.79 15.31 -15.21
N LEU A 349 3.12 14.19 -14.89
CA LEU A 349 1.95 13.72 -15.66
C LEU A 349 0.79 14.71 -15.58
N GLY A 350 0.61 15.40 -14.45
CA GLY A 350 -0.32 16.52 -14.28
C GLY A 350 0.11 17.80 -14.98
N LYS A 351 1.28 17.84 -15.62
CA LYS A 351 1.88 19.03 -16.24
C LYS A 351 2.02 20.20 -15.25
N ILE A 352 2.40 19.88 -14.03
CA ILE A 352 2.61 20.83 -12.94
C ILE A 352 4.12 21.04 -12.84
N LYS A 353 4.56 22.28 -13.04
CA LYS A 353 5.95 22.65 -12.79
C LYS A 353 6.20 22.63 -11.28
N SER A 354 7.04 21.75 -10.83
CA SER A 354 7.55 21.74 -9.47
C SER A 354 8.97 22.30 -9.45
N ASP A 355 9.33 22.92 -8.34
CA ASP A 355 10.74 23.19 -8.06
C ASP A 355 11.44 21.84 -7.83
N ASP A 356 12.46 21.56 -8.63
CA ASP A 356 13.22 20.32 -8.54
C ASP A 356 13.92 20.12 -7.17
N ASN A 357 14.10 21.20 -6.41
CA ASN A 357 14.67 21.16 -5.06
C ASN A 357 13.66 20.74 -3.98
N LEU A 358 12.38 20.75 -4.29
CA LEU A 358 11.32 20.35 -3.34
C LEU A 358 11.13 18.84 -3.24
N TYR A 359 11.55 18.08 -4.27
CA TYR A 359 11.34 16.63 -4.34
C TYR A 359 12.65 15.91 -4.62
N GLU A 360 12.93 14.84 -3.85
CA GLU A 360 14.15 14.02 -4.03
C GLU A 360 13.91 12.82 -4.95
N GLY A 361 12.66 12.55 -5.33
CA GLY A 361 12.29 11.50 -6.27
C GLY A 361 12.63 11.86 -7.72
N GLU A 362 12.72 10.84 -8.57
CA GLU A 362 12.80 10.97 -10.02
C GLU A 362 11.46 10.65 -10.69
N ASP A 363 11.29 11.10 -11.94
CA ASP A 363 10.11 10.75 -12.72
C ASP A 363 10.22 9.28 -13.20
N LEU A 364 9.27 8.45 -12.79
CA LEU A 364 9.18 7.04 -13.21
C LEU A 364 9.09 6.88 -14.74
N LEU A 365 8.52 7.87 -15.44
CA LEU A 365 8.45 7.85 -16.89
C LEU A 365 9.83 7.99 -17.52
N GLU A 366 10.67 8.89 -16.99
CA GLU A 366 12.04 9.05 -17.48
C GLU A 366 12.91 7.84 -17.15
N ILE A 367 12.68 7.20 -15.99
CA ILE A 367 13.32 5.92 -15.67
C ILE A 367 12.87 4.82 -16.66
N ALA A 368 11.59 4.75 -16.97
CA ALA A 368 11.04 3.75 -17.89
C ALA A 368 11.55 3.92 -19.34
N LYS A 369 11.85 5.16 -19.75
CA LYS A 369 12.47 5.48 -21.05
C LYS A 369 13.98 5.22 -21.09
N GLY A 370 14.60 4.90 -19.96
CA GLY A 370 16.07 4.73 -19.86
C GLY A 370 16.87 6.02 -19.77
N ASN A 371 16.22 7.16 -19.49
CA ASN A 371 16.87 8.47 -19.38
C ASN A 371 17.50 8.72 -18.01
N SER A 372 17.11 7.94 -16.98
CA SER A 372 17.69 8.05 -15.64
C SER A 372 19.07 7.42 -15.55
N LYS A 373 20.00 8.13 -14.90
CA LYS A 373 21.36 7.66 -14.57
C LYS A 373 21.45 7.15 -13.12
N ARG A 374 20.34 7.09 -12.41
CA ARG A 374 20.31 6.67 -10.99
C ARG A 374 20.71 5.20 -10.85
N ILE A 375 21.70 4.95 -10.00
CA ILE A 375 22.18 3.61 -9.67
C ILE A 375 21.89 3.21 -8.22
N THR A 376 21.42 4.15 -7.38
CA THR A 376 21.16 3.94 -5.95
C THR A 376 19.89 4.64 -5.50
N VAL A 377 19.21 4.04 -4.51
CA VAL A 377 18.15 4.63 -3.70
C VAL A 377 18.43 4.36 -2.24
N PHE A 378 17.79 5.12 -1.36
CA PHE A 378 18.03 5.03 0.07
C PHE A 378 16.79 4.52 0.80
N SER A 379 17.01 3.75 1.86
CA SER A 379 16.02 3.40 2.85
C SER A 379 16.60 3.73 4.23
N GLN A 380 15.84 4.44 5.05
CA GLN A 380 16.30 5.01 6.30
C GLN A 380 15.32 4.68 7.42
N TRP A 381 15.85 4.27 8.55
CA TRP A 381 15.08 4.07 9.75
C TRP A 381 15.95 4.38 10.96
N ASN A 382 15.41 5.07 11.93
CA ASN A 382 16.06 5.38 13.20
C ASN A 382 15.02 5.38 14.32
N ARG A 383 15.48 5.03 15.51
CA ARG A 383 14.68 5.04 16.74
C ARG A 383 15.45 5.70 17.86
#